data_789e95a1a418ecd2ae19d3824e2aee24
#
_entry.id   789e95a1a418ecd2ae19d3824e2aee24
#
_cell.length_a   1.000
_cell.length_b   1.000
_cell.length_c   1.000
_cell.angle_alpha   90.00
_cell.angle_beta   90.00
_cell.angle_gamma   90.00
#
_symmetry.space_group_name_H-M   'P 1'
#
loop_
_entity.id
_entity.type
_entity.pdbx_description
1 polymer ?
#
loop_
_entity_poly.entity_id
_entity_poly.type
_entity_poly.pdbx_seq_one_letter_code
_entity_poly.pdbx_strand_id
1 'polypeptide(L)'
;MPSKGIAVYSYISVPGYQIEFSVPGSTILNTSDDNFTAKGLEVDSSNIPGRLHFTGRFEWRVLQSDNVIHSAYNDINSLTGKVEEGTMTATVDFLPIVTEDAIITYGFYVAGHGKVGLTNRHQCYVTICSKDNATWMGSVAPSGSLQAQLPFSRFVLAAPHDNGMNSMTSCEAIFAAADEDTLADLRKFLPPLRFFDHLPNHLLLHKLPHVVYGLAITQKKEVPLMLALGARYFEFRPAKLLPIFRKLSKLPDKFYFQHSCIPGLAFDDFLAQQVEFLDAHPDEFVVVHIRWDGVVKGCERPTQEQIDEMLDEACSLAQQNPVEWGGRECFSEPIDALRRRGQRLICVVEAEKYDSWTAKAYATLTAEPILEQFEAMTTEGQEATDLTILQCQATSQSIKEVLVYSVMSARAATSCLTSTKALLDTQTLPWIRRNALQRLQAERMIVVMNDFIDGATTDTSIELSRQRLAVDYGQKEY
;
A
#
# COMPACT_ATOMS: atom_id res chain seq x y z
N MET A 1 1.01 -3.41 -28.88
CA MET A 1 2.27 -2.75 -28.53
C MET A 1 1.96 -1.75 -27.44
N PRO A 2 2.84 -1.55 -26.45
CA PRO A 2 2.66 -0.47 -25.49
C PRO A 2 2.64 0.89 -26.19
N SER A 3 2.04 1.88 -25.55
CA SER A 3 2.07 3.26 -26.05
C SER A 3 3.44 3.88 -25.71
N LYS A 4 3.92 4.76 -26.56
CA LYS A 4 5.08 5.63 -26.28
C LYS A 4 4.73 6.78 -25.32
N GLY A 5 3.48 6.86 -24.87
CA GLY A 5 2.98 7.84 -23.91
C GLY A 5 3.16 7.37 -22.47
N ILE A 6 3.40 8.34 -21.58
CA ILE A 6 3.52 8.16 -20.14
C ILE A 6 2.48 9.03 -19.44
N ALA A 7 1.61 8.43 -18.62
CA ALA A 7 0.81 9.19 -17.68
C ALA A 7 1.66 9.45 -16.43
N VAL A 8 1.79 10.70 -16.04
CA VAL A 8 2.58 11.12 -14.88
C VAL A 8 1.67 11.71 -13.82
N TYR A 9 1.94 11.33 -12.56
CA TYR A 9 1.17 11.71 -11.40
C TYR A 9 2.12 12.17 -10.31
N SER A 10 1.74 13.23 -9.60
CA SER A 10 2.53 13.72 -8.48
C SER A 10 1.66 14.13 -7.32
N TYR A 11 2.23 14.02 -6.13
CA TYR A 11 1.72 14.56 -4.88
C TYR A 11 2.87 15.20 -4.11
N ILE A 12 2.71 16.44 -3.66
CA ILE A 12 3.71 17.16 -2.90
C ILE A 12 3.01 17.87 -1.72
N SER A 13 3.39 17.52 -0.50
CA SER A 13 2.88 18.18 0.72
C SER A 13 3.94 18.98 1.46
N VAL A 14 5.22 18.91 1.05
CA VAL A 14 6.32 19.61 1.69
C VAL A 14 6.67 20.87 0.88
N PRO A 15 6.56 22.07 1.47
CA PRO A 15 6.93 23.30 0.78
C PRO A 15 8.39 23.32 0.31
N GLY A 16 8.65 23.97 -0.82
CA GLY A 16 10.00 24.11 -1.38
C GLY A 16 10.47 22.93 -2.23
N TYR A 17 9.70 21.84 -2.26
CA TYR A 17 9.95 20.73 -3.18
C TYR A 17 9.18 20.90 -4.49
N GLN A 18 9.78 20.40 -5.57
CA GLN A 18 9.19 20.36 -6.91
C GLN A 18 9.47 19.00 -7.55
N ILE A 19 8.60 18.59 -8.46
CA ILE A 19 8.79 17.39 -9.27
C ILE A 19 8.76 17.79 -10.74
N GLU A 20 9.84 17.50 -11.44
CA GLU A 20 9.95 17.68 -12.88
C GLU A 20 9.82 16.33 -13.58
N PHE A 21 8.96 16.25 -14.59
CA PHE A 21 8.87 15.12 -15.52
C PHE A 21 9.24 15.59 -16.90
N SER A 22 10.10 14.87 -17.61
CA SER A 22 10.59 15.29 -18.94
C SER A 22 10.70 14.13 -19.94
N VAL A 23 10.50 14.50 -21.21
CA VAL A 23 10.82 13.71 -22.39
C VAL A 23 11.49 14.63 -23.40
N PRO A 24 12.13 14.13 -24.48
CA PRO A 24 12.66 15.02 -25.53
C PRO A 24 11.61 16.00 -26.03
N GLY A 25 11.91 17.30 -25.89
CA GLY A 25 11.07 18.42 -26.35
C GLY A 25 9.89 18.78 -25.43
N SER A 26 9.69 18.13 -24.27
CA SER A 26 8.60 18.48 -23.36
C SER A 26 8.97 18.24 -21.89
N THR A 27 8.60 19.20 -21.04
CA THR A 27 8.82 19.14 -19.60
C THR A 27 7.57 19.60 -18.84
N ILE A 28 7.27 18.94 -17.74
CA ILE A 28 6.22 19.29 -16.79
C ILE A 28 6.87 19.52 -15.45
N LEU A 29 6.64 20.69 -14.85
CA LEU A 29 7.05 21.02 -13.49
C LEU A 29 5.81 21.11 -12.61
N ASN A 30 5.82 20.39 -11.48
CA ASN A 30 4.79 20.43 -10.45
C ASN A 30 5.38 20.98 -9.15
N THR A 31 4.60 21.78 -8.45
CA THR A 31 4.95 22.40 -7.15
C THR A 31 4.00 21.91 -6.06
N SER A 32 4.24 22.31 -4.82
CA SER A 32 3.39 21.97 -3.67
C SER A 32 2.05 22.72 -3.62
N ASP A 33 1.84 23.71 -4.51
CA ASP A 33 0.61 24.52 -4.50
C ASP A 33 -0.62 23.71 -4.94
N ASP A 34 -0.39 22.69 -5.77
CA ASP A 34 -1.42 21.76 -6.20
C ASP A 34 -0.97 20.32 -5.83
N ASN A 35 -1.45 19.83 -4.68
CA ASN A 35 -1.01 18.55 -4.12
C ASN A 35 -1.13 17.39 -5.10
N PHE A 36 -2.26 17.29 -5.84
CA PHE A 36 -2.48 16.21 -6.79
C PHE A 36 -2.45 16.72 -8.21
N THR A 37 -1.54 16.20 -9.04
CA THR A 37 -1.52 16.47 -10.46
C THR A 37 -1.51 15.19 -11.27
N ALA A 38 -2.20 15.22 -12.43
CA ALA A 38 -2.22 14.14 -13.40
C ALA A 38 -2.06 14.73 -14.79
N LYS A 39 -1.00 14.36 -15.50
CA LYS A 39 -0.67 14.87 -16.85
C LYS A 39 -0.14 13.74 -17.73
N GLY A 40 0.18 14.04 -18.97
CA GLY A 40 0.71 13.06 -19.92
C GLY A 40 1.87 13.62 -20.73
N LEU A 41 2.86 12.79 -20.96
CA LEU A 41 4.00 13.03 -21.83
C LEU A 41 4.03 11.97 -22.94
N GLU A 42 4.70 12.27 -24.04
CA GLU A 42 4.88 11.33 -25.15
C GLU A 42 6.30 11.44 -25.71
N VAL A 43 6.95 10.30 -25.90
CA VAL A 43 8.27 10.24 -26.54
C VAL A 43 8.07 10.32 -28.04
N ASP A 44 8.27 11.51 -28.63
CA ASP A 44 8.14 11.74 -30.06
C ASP A 44 9.49 11.68 -30.76
N SER A 45 9.57 10.87 -31.83
CA SER A 45 10.77 10.72 -32.64
C SER A 45 11.25 12.02 -33.28
N SER A 46 10.34 12.96 -33.54
CA SER A 46 10.68 14.29 -34.12
C SER A 46 11.54 15.14 -33.15
N ASN A 47 11.45 14.87 -31.88
CA ASN A 47 12.19 15.61 -30.82
C ASN A 47 13.47 14.88 -30.37
N ILE A 48 13.75 13.68 -30.93
CA ILE A 48 14.94 12.90 -30.59
C ILE A 48 16.09 13.34 -31.49
N PRO A 49 17.24 13.82 -30.95
CA PRO A 49 18.38 14.22 -31.76
C PRO A 49 19.00 13.03 -32.51
N GLY A 50 19.35 13.23 -33.77
CA GLY A 50 20.08 12.26 -34.61
C GLY A 50 19.21 11.55 -35.62
N ARG A 51 19.83 11.13 -36.76
CA ARG A 51 19.14 10.35 -37.79
C ARG A 51 19.02 8.88 -37.35
N LEU A 52 17.83 8.30 -37.50
CA LEU A 52 17.54 6.90 -37.15
C LEU A 52 17.66 6.58 -35.66
N HIS A 53 17.60 7.57 -34.80
CA HIS A 53 17.47 7.40 -33.37
C HIS A 53 15.98 7.42 -32.99
N PHE A 54 15.51 6.34 -32.34
CA PHE A 54 14.11 6.18 -31.98
C PHE A 54 13.91 6.04 -30.48
N THR A 55 14.97 6.11 -29.69
CA THR A 55 14.92 5.99 -28.23
C THR A 55 15.02 7.36 -27.60
N GLY A 56 13.99 7.71 -26.84
CA GLY A 56 13.92 8.97 -26.07
C GLY A 56 13.83 8.68 -24.58
N ARG A 57 14.50 9.49 -23.79
CA ARG A 57 14.52 9.36 -22.33
C ARG A 57 13.29 9.99 -21.73
N PHE A 58 12.55 9.23 -20.93
CA PHE A 58 11.64 9.74 -19.91
C PHE A 58 12.41 9.81 -18.58
N GLU A 59 12.42 10.96 -17.95
CA GLU A 59 13.09 11.20 -16.66
C GLU A 59 12.14 11.94 -15.74
N TRP A 60 12.24 11.66 -14.45
CA TRP A 60 11.72 12.54 -13.42
C TRP A 60 12.86 12.98 -12.48
N ARG A 61 12.71 14.17 -11.93
CA ARG A 61 13.63 14.79 -10.96
C ARG A 61 12.84 15.37 -9.81
N VAL A 62 13.34 15.20 -8.60
CA VAL A 62 12.91 15.97 -7.44
C VAL A 62 13.90 17.08 -7.21
N LEU A 63 13.39 18.30 -7.10
CA LEU A 63 14.18 19.48 -6.83
C LEU A 63 13.79 20.08 -5.47
N GLN A 64 14.77 20.62 -4.75
CA GLN A 64 14.61 21.44 -3.57
C GLN A 64 15.46 22.69 -3.73
N SER A 65 14.84 23.87 -3.72
CA SER A 65 15.54 25.14 -3.96
C SER A 65 16.41 25.11 -5.22
N ASP A 66 15.87 24.61 -6.33
CA ASP A 66 16.51 24.42 -7.64
C ASP A 66 17.65 23.37 -7.70
N ASN A 67 17.97 22.73 -6.59
CA ASN A 67 18.93 21.63 -6.57
C ASN A 67 18.23 20.28 -6.81
N VAL A 68 18.81 19.46 -7.69
CA VAL A 68 18.32 18.09 -7.92
C VAL A 68 18.72 17.22 -6.73
N ILE A 69 17.72 16.76 -5.99
CA ILE A 69 17.88 15.85 -4.85
C ILE A 69 17.98 14.40 -5.33
N HIS A 70 17.13 14.03 -6.29
CA HIS A 70 17.11 12.70 -6.87
C HIS A 70 16.54 12.72 -8.28
N SER A 71 16.93 11.75 -9.10
CA SER A 71 16.35 11.52 -10.42
C SER A 71 16.33 10.04 -10.77
N ALA A 72 15.38 9.66 -11.62
CA ALA A 72 15.33 8.34 -12.22
C ALA A 72 14.74 8.43 -13.63
N TYR A 73 15.09 7.47 -14.49
CA TYR A 73 14.72 7.51 -15.89
C TYR A 73 14.39 6.13 -16.46
N ASN A 74 13.68 6.15 -17.58
CA ASN A 74 13.54 5.01 -18.49
C ASN A 74 13.67 5.50 -19.93
N ASP A 75 14.42 4.78 -20.74
CA ASP A 75 14.54 5.01 -22.17
C ASP A 75 13.44 4.25 -22.90
N ILE A 76 12.67 4.96 -23.72
CA ILE A 76 11.47 4.44 -24.38
C ILE A 76 11.63 4.58 -25.89
N ASN A 77 11.35 3.49 -26.61
CA ASN A 77 11.36 3.50 -28.06
C ASN A 77 10.13 4.20 -28.61
N SER A 78 10.32 5.29 -29.35
CA SER A 78 9.25 6.14 -29.89
C SER A 78 8.41 5.49 -30.98
N LEU A 79 8.86 4.39 -31.58
CA LEU A 79 8.08 3.65 -32.60
C LEU A 79 7.24 2.53 -31.97
N THR A 80 7.79 1.84 -30.99
CA THR A 80 7.18 0.62 -30.41
C THR A 80 6.57 0.84 -29.03
N GLY A 81 6.92 1.93 -28.34
CA GLY A 81 6.56 2.17 -26.96
C GLY A 81 7.28 1.25 -25.94
N LYS A 82 8.23 0.43 -26.40
CA LYS A 82 8.96 -0.49 -25.52
C LYS A 82 9.96 0.28 -24.64
N VAL A 83 9.97 -0.03 -23.35
CA VAL A 83 11.03 0.41 -22.44
C VAL A 83 12.28 -0.41 -22.73
N GLU A 84 13.39 0.24 -23.04
CA GLU A 84 14.66 -0.41 -23.45
C GLU A 84 15.62 -0.49 -22.27
N GLU A 85 15.97 0.66 -21.67
CA GLU A 85 16.88 0.75 -20.53
C GLU A 85 16.33 1.73 -19.50
N GLY A 86 16.92 1.79 -18.31
CA GLY A 86 16.59 2.77 -17.29
C GLY A 86 16.84 2.30 -15.87
N THR A 87 16.71 3.25 -14.95
CA THR A 87 16.86 3.02 -13.51
C THR A 87 15.56 2.57 -12.85
N MET A 88 14.40 2.80 -13.48
CA MET A 88 13.09 2.39 -12.97
C MET A 88 12.69 1.01 -13.51
N THR A 89 13.47 -0.03 -13.18
CA THR A 89 13.30 -1.36 -13.79
C THR A 89 12.41 -2.30 -12.99
N ALA A 90 12.32 -2.11 -11.67
CA ALA A 90 11.59 -2.98 -10.78
C ALA A 90 10.81 -2.17 -9.72
N THR A 91 9.52 -2.46 -9.56
CA THR A 91 8.71 -1.73 -8.55
C THR A 91 9.17 -2.03 -7.13
N VAL A 92 9.59 -3.26 -6.82
CA VAL A 92 10.07 -3.67 -5.49
C VAL A 92 11.41 -3.07 -5.11
N ASP A 93 12.26 -2.77 -6.09
CA ASP A 93 13.61 -2.25 -5.85
C ASP A 93 13.64 -0.74 -5.63
N PHE A 94 12.48 -0.08 -5.76
CA PHE A 94 12.39 1.37 -5.56
C PHE A 94 12.25 1.68 -4.07
N LEU A 95 13.39 1.72 -3.39
CA LEU A 95 13.41 2.18 -2.02
C LEU A 95 13.03 3.67 -1.97
N PRO A 96 12.23 4.09 -1.00
CA PRO A 96 11.99 5.50 -0.76
C PRO A 96 13.28 6.25 -0.46
N ILE A 97 13.32 7.50 -0.90
CA ILE A 97 14.43 8.39 -0.62
C ILE A 97 14.04 9.21 0.62
N VAL A 98 14.82 9.09 1.68
CA VAL A 98 14.63 9.83 2.91
C VAL A 98 15.62 10.97 2.94
N THR A 99 15.12 12.21 2.97
CA THR A 99 15.92 13.43 3.14
C THR A 99 15.89 13.88 4.60
N GLU A 100 16.37 15.08 4.89
CA GLU A 100 16.32 15.64 6.23
C GLU A 100 14.86 15.88 6.70
N ASP A 101 14.00 16.35 5.80
CA ASP A 101 12.64 16.85 6.07
C ASP A 101 11.53 16.11 5.31
N ALA A 102 11.87 15.26 4.34
CA ALA A 102 10.89 14.61 3.47
C ALA A 102 11.17 13.12 3.21
N ILE A 103 10.10 12.42 2.84
CA ILE A 103 10.14 11.06 2.29
C ILE A 103 9.58 11.11 0.88
N ILE A 104 10.40 10.69 -0.10
CA ILE A 104 10.03 10.62 -1.51
C ILE A 104 9.75 9.18 -1.87
N THR A 105 8.57 8.91 -2.41
CA THR A 105 8.23 7.58 -2.92
C THR A 105 7.82 7.67 -4.40
N TYR A 106 8.09 6.62 -5.16
CA TYR A 106 7.74 6.60 -6.57
C TYR A 106 7.49 5.19 -7.07
N GLY A 107 6.84 5.07 -8.22
CA GLY A 107 6.65 3.82 -8.92
C GLY A 107 6.50 4.05 -10.42
N PHE A 108 6.82 3.01 -11.18
CA PHE A 108 6.70 3.02 -12.63
C PHE A 108 6.02 1.74 -13.11
N TYR A 109 4.91 1.90 -13.82
CA TYR A 109 4.22 0.81 -14.50
C TYR A 109 4.71 0.72 -15.95
N VAL A 110 5.30 -0.39 -16.30
CA VAL A 110 5.67 -0.69 -17.69
C VAL A 110 4.45 -1.28 -18.39
N ALA A 111 3.83 -0.51 -19.28
CA ALA A 111 2.66 -0.97 -20.02
C ALA A 111 2.99 -2.18 -20.88
N GLY A 112 2.11 -3.17 -20.84
CA GLY A 112 2.14 -4.32 -21.74
C GLY A 112 1.43 -4.05 -23.07
N HIS A 113 1.13 -5.12 -23.78
CA HIS A 113 0.27 -5.03 -24.98
C HIS A 113 -1.16 -4.76 -24.54
N GLY A 114 -1.74 -3.62 -24.92
CA GLY A 114 -3.09 -3.19 -24.54
C GLY A 114 -4.27 -4.09 -24.99
N LYS A 115 -3.97 -5.29 -25.46
CA LYS A 115 -4.98 -6.31 -25.82
C LYS A 115 -5.41 -7.22 -24.67
N VAL A 116 -4.82 -7.04 -23.49
CA VAL A 116 -5.06 -7.88 -22.30
C VAL A 116 -5.82 -7.15 -21.20
N GLY A 117 -6.61 -6.12 -21.52
CA GLY A 117 -7.49 -5.43 -20.57
C GLY A 117 -6.78 -4.52 -19.57
N LEU A 118 -5.47 -4.44 -19.57
CA LEU A 118 -4.68 -3.47 -18.82
C LEU A 118 -4.38 -2.26 -19.67
N THR A 119 -4.07 -1.12 -19.05
CA THR A 119 -3.65 0.07 -19.80
C THR A 119 -2.40 -0.22 -20.65
N ASN A 120 -2.40 0.28 -21.88
CA ASN A 120 -1.24 0.21 -22.77
C ASN A 120 -0.32 1.43 -22.64
N ARG A 121 -0.62 2.35 -21.74
CA ARG A 121 0.16 3.55 -21.48
C ARG A 121 1.01 3.33 -20.23
N HIS A 122 2.30 3.68 -20.31
CA HIS A 122 3.16 3.69 -19.12
C HIS A 122 2.62 4.68 -18.08
N GLN A 123 2.91 4.42 -16.81
CA GLN A 123 2.54 5.33 -15.73
C GLN A 123 3.72 5.51 -14.78
N CYS A 124 3.90 6.74 -14.33
CA CYS A 124 4.86 7.08 -13.30
C CYS A 124 4.17 7.93 -12.24
N TYR A 125 4.36 7.59 -10.97
CA TYR A 125 3.96 8.45 -9.88
C TYR A 125 5.18 8.79 -9.01
N VAL A 126 5.19 10.01 -8.47
CA VAL A 126 6.16 10.48 -7.48
C VAL A 126 5.41 11.22 -6.39
N THR A 127 5.64 10.85 -5.13
CA THR A 127 5.00 11.50 -3.99
C THR A 127 6.05 11.97 -2.99
N ILE A 128 5.83 13.15 -2.41
CA ILE A 128 6.70 13.78 -1.41
C ILE A 128 5.86 14.16 -0.21
N CYS A 129 6.17 13.60 0.95
CA CYS A 129 5.51 13.92 2.22
C CYS A 129 6.53 14.25 3.31
N SER A 130 6.05 14.84 4.41
CA SER A 130 6.90 15.17 5.55
C SER A 130 7.44 13.92 6.24
N LYS A 131 8.69 13.98 6.66
CA LYS A 131 9.29 12.99 7.56
C LYS A 131 8.65 13.00 8.95
N ASP A 132 8.04 14.13 9.35
CA ASP A 132 7.31 14.27 10.62
C ASP A 132 6.05 13.39 10.69
N ASN A 133 5.64 12.79 9.57
CA ASN A 133 4.57 11.78 9.56
C ASN A 133 4.90 10.57 10.44
N ALA A 134 6.16 10.34 10.80
CA ALA A 134 6.54 9.31 11.77
C ALA A 134 6.00 9.58 13.19
N THR A 135 5.70 10.85 13.54
CA THR A 135 5.25 11.27 14.88
C THR A 135 3.94 12.06 14.85
N TRP A 136 3.10 11.81 13.87
CA TRP A 136 1.94 12.63 13.59
C TRP A 136 0.84 12.56 14.66
N MET A 137 0.65 11.41 15.35
CA MET A 137 -0.40 11.28 16.35
C MET A 137 -0.08 12.13 17.60
N GLY A 138 1.18 12.16 17.99
CA GLY A 138 1.67 13.06 19.04
C GLY A 138 1.49 14.53 18.68
N SER A 139 1.68 14.89 17.40
CA SER A 139 1.49 16.27 16.92
C SER A 139 0.02 16.68 16.85
N VAL A 140 -0.88 15.77 16.47
CA VAL A 140 -2.33 16.04 16.32
C VAL A 140 -3.05 16.03 17.65
N ALA A 141 -2.65 15.16 18.58
CA ALA A 141 -3.21 15.06 19.92
C ALA A 141 -2.07 15.05 20.96
N PRO A 142 -1.42 16.20 21.22
CA PRO A 142 -0.32 16.27 22.19
C PRO A 142 -0.76 15.82 23.59
N SER A 143 0.12 15.14 24.31
CA SER A 143 -0.15 14.68 25.68
C SER A 143 -0.60 15.84 26.59
N GLY A 144 -1.68 15.62 27.32
CA GLY A 144 -2.30 16.64 28.20
C GLY A 144 -3.21 17.65 27.48
N SER A 145 -3.31 17.61 26.16
CA SER A 145 -4.19 18.51 25.38
C SER A 145 -5.67 18.06 25.47
N LEU A 146 -6.59 18.96 25.09
CA LEU A 146 -8.01 18.62 24.98
C LEU A 146 -8.25 17.54 23.91
N GLN A 147 -7.47 17.56 22.83
CA GLN A 147 -7.51 16.56 21.78
C GLN A 147 -7.19 15.16 22.32
N ALA A 148 -6.22 15.06 23.23
CA ALA A 148 -5.82 13.81 23.84
C ALA A 148 -6.85 13.27 24.87
N GLN A 149 -7.83 14.05 25.28
CA GLN A 149 -8.95 13.60 26.10
C GLN A 149 -10.08 12.97 25.27
N LEU A 150 -10.03 13.10 23.96
CA LEU A 150 -11.00 12.49 23.05
C LEU A 150 -10.72 10.98 22.88
N PRO A 151 -11.75 10.18 22.53
CA PRO A 151 -11.59 8.77 22.26
C PRO A 151 -10.61 8.49 21.11
N PHE A 152 -9.87 7.39 21.20
CA PHE A 152 -8.93 6.94 20.17
C PHE A 152 -9.60 6.79 18.80
N SER A 153 -10.87 6.37 18.75
CA SER A 153 -11.63 6.23 17.51
C SER A 153 -11.78 7.53 16.70
N ARG A 154 -11.42 8.68 17.26
CA ARG A 154 -11.40 9.96 16.54
C ARG A 154 -10.28 10.06 15.52
N PHE A 155 -9.24 9.27 15.63
CA PHE A 155 -8.24 9.20 14.59
C PHE A 155 -8.80 8.61 13.27
N VAL A 156 -8.29 9.10 12.16
CA VAL A 156 -8.44 8.50 10.83
C VAL A 156 -7.09 7.88 10.49
N LEU A 157 -7.06 6.58 10.25
CA LEU A 157 -5.81 5.85 10.11
C LEU A 157 -5.54 5.47 8.66
N ALA A 158 -4.32 5.71 8.21
CA ALA A 158 -3.86 5.17 6.92
C ALA A 158 -3.45 3.70 7.07
N ALA A 159 -3.82 2.89 6.10
CA ALA A 159 -3.62 1.46 6.09
C ALA A 159 -2.97 0.97 4.79
N PRO A 160 -1.82 0.27 4.85
CA PRO A 160 -1.34 -0.52 3.73
C PRO A 160 -2.21 -1.78 3.56
N HIS A 161 -2.87 -1.92 2.40
CA HIS A 161 -3.64 -3.11 2.07
C HIS A 161 -2.70 -4.31 1.93
N ASP A 162 -3.10 -5.48 2.49
CA ASP A 162 -2.32 -6.72 2.48
C ASP A 162 -0.83 -6.48 2.84
N ASN A 163 -0.59 -5.77 3.94
CA ASN A 163 0.72 -5.23 4.33
C ASN A 163 1.85 -6.26 4.39
N GLY A 164 1.53 -7.51 4.69
CA GLY A 164 2.50 -8.62 4.70
C GLY A 164 2.90 -9.10 3.31
N MET A 165 2.23 -8.63 2.24
CA MET A 165 2.61 -8.89 0.85
C MET A 165 3.50 -7.76 0.31
N ASN A 166 4.60 -7.54 0.98
CA ASN A 166 5.60 -6.50 0.69
C ASN A 166 6.94 -7.04 0.17
N SER A 167 7.08 -8.36 0.13
CA SER A 167 8.29 -9.07 -0.32
C SER A 167 7.95 -10.43 -0.89
N MET A 168 8.77 -10.90 -1.84
CA MET A 168 8.67 -12.24 -2.41
C MET A 168 9.51 -13.29 -1.68
N THR A 169 10.27 -12.91 -0.66
CA THR A 169 11.28 -13.78 -0.01
C THR A 169 10.71 -15.14 0.42
N SER A 170 9.56 -15.16 1.09
CA SER A 170 8.92 -16.40 1.53
C SER A 170 8.42 -17.24 0.35
N CYS A 171 7.86 -16.61 -0.68
CA CYS A 171 7.41 -17.29 -1.90
C CYS A 171 8.56 -17.87 -2.70
N GLU A 172 9.63 -17.12 -2.88
CA GLU A 172 10.81 -17.56 -3.62
C GLU A 172 11.49 -18.77 -2.97
N ALA A 173 11.56 -18.81 -1.64
CA ALA A 173 12.06 -19.95 -0.91
C ALA A 173 11.24 -21.24 -1.16
N ILE A 174 9.91 -21.10 -1.37
CA ILE A 174 9.02 -22.22 -1.73
C ILE A 174 9.20 -22.61 -3.20
N PHE A 175 9.16 -21.61 -4.10
CA PHE A 175 9.19 -21.89 -5.55
C PHE A 175 10.53 -22.38 -6.04
N ALA A 176 11.64 -22.03 -5.37
CA ALA A 176 12.95 -22.57 -5.68
C ALA A 176 13.04 -24.10 -5.47
N ALA A 177 12.18 -24.65 -4.60
CA ALA A 177 12.10 -26.08 -4.32
C ALA A 177 10.89 -26.77 -4.98
N ALA A 178 10.07 -26.02 -5.76
CA ALA A 178 8.84 -26.54 -6.35
C ALA A 178 9.14 -27.43 -7.57
N ASP A 179 8.41 -28.52 -7.64
CA ASP A 179 8.40 -29.50 -8.73
C ASP A 179 7.01 -29.59 -9.42
N GLU A 180 6.83 -30.56 -10.30
CA GLU A 180 5.56 -30.75 -11.01
C GLU A 180 4.41 -31.15 -10.07
N ASP A 181 4.70 -31.92 -9.01
CA ASP A 181 3.69 -32.32 -8.01
C ASP A 181 3.22 -31.10 -7.23
N THR A 182 4.15 -30.23 -6.85
CA THR A 182 3.86 -28.92 -6.22
C THR A 182 2.96 -28.07 -7.12
N LEU A 183 3.24 -28.02 -8.42
CA LEU A 183 2.42 -27.28 -9.37
C LEU A 183 1.01 -27.85 -9.47
N ALA A 184 0.85 -29.18 -9.45
CA ALA A 184 -0.45 -29.84 -9.47
C ALA A 184 -1.27 -29.49 -8.23
N ASP A 185 -0.65 -29.40 -7.05
CA ASP A 185 -1.32 -28.99 -5.83
C ASP A 185 -1.62 -27.48 -5.83
N LEU A 186 -0.70 -26.63 -6.29
CA LEU A 186 -0.98 -25.20 -6.46
C LEU A 186 -2.20 -24.91 -7.32
N ARG A 187 -2.41 -25.67 -8.38
CA ARG A 187 -3.61 -25.55 -9.24
C ARG A 187 -4.92 -25.87 -8.50
N LYS A 188 -4.89 -26.66 -7.43
CA LYS A 188 -6.05 -26.93 -6.59
C LYS A 188 -6.42 -25.72 -5.71
N PHE A 189 -5.40 -25.04 -5.18
CA PHE A 189 -5.58 -23.92 -4.26
C PHE A 189 -5.62 -22.55 -4.96
N LEU A 190 -5.03 -22.46 -6.16
CA LEU A 190 -5.02 -21.27 -7.01
C LEU A 190 -5.69 -21.61 -8.36
N PRO A 191 -7.03 -21.66 -8.41
CA PRO A 191 -7.76 -22.00 -9.63
C PRO A 191 -7.37 -21.19 -10.88
N PRO A 192 -6.98 -19.89 -10.75
CA PRO A 192 -6.52 -19.13 -11.91
C PRO A 192 -5.32 -19.76 -12.64
N LEU A 193 -4.46 -20.51 -11.95
CA LEU A 193 -3.33 -21.19 -12.59
C LEU A 193 -3.75 -22.24 -13.63
N ARG A 194 -4.98 -22.76 -13.55
CA ARG A 194 -5.53 -23.70 -14.56
C ARG A 194 -5.63 -23.07 -15.95
N PHE A 195 -5.66 -21.74 -16.02
CA PHE A 195 -5.63 -21.05 -17.32
C PHE A 195 -4.38 -21.39 -18.14
N PHE A 196 -3.32 -21.81 -17.48
CA PHE A 196 -2.05 -22.18 -18.11
C PHE A 196 -1.86 -23.70 -18.28
N ASP A 197 -2.91 -24.51 -18.22
CA ASP A 197 -2.82 -25.96 -18.38
C ASP A 197 -2.22 -26.40 -19.74
N HIS A 198 -2.22 -25.50 -20.71
CA HIS A 198 -1.61 -25.72 -22.02
C HIS A 198 -0.09 -25.40 -22.05
N LEU A 199 0.45 -24.77 -21.02
CA LEU A 199 1.87 -24.49 -20.94
C LEU A 199 2.64 -25.69 -20.36
N PRO A 200 3.83 -26.02 -20.88
CA PRO A 200 4.71 -26.99 -20.26
C PRO A 200 4.98 -26.64 -18.79
N ASN A 201 4.92 -27.64 -17.90
CA ASN A 201 5.04 -27.44 -16.45
C ASN A 201 6.35 -26.70 -16.07
N HIS A 202 7.49 -27.05 -16.67
CA HIS A 202 8.77 -26.39 -16.41
C HIS A 202 8.75 -24.90 -16.76
N LEU A 203 8.04 -24.51 -17.83
CA LEU A 203 7.90 -23.10 -18.22
C LEU A 203 7.00 -22.36 -17.23
N LEU A 204 5.91 -22.98 -16.78
CA LEU A 204 5.03 -22.38 -15.79
C LEU A 204 5.74 -22.21 -14.45
N LEU A 205 6.48 -23.21 -13.96
CA LEU A 205 7.27 -23.10 -12.74
C LEU A 205 8.29 -21.95 -12.81
N HIS A 206 8.96 -21.79 -13.95
CA HIS A 206 9.89 -20.66 -14.16
C HIS A 206 9.17 -19.29 -14.12
N LYS A 207 7.91 -19.22 -14.57
CA LYS A 207 7.12 -17.97 -14.58
C LYS A 207 6.30 -17.75 -13.33
N LEU A 208 6.17 -18.75 -12.47
CA LEU A 208 5.32 -18.69 -11.29
C LEU A 208 5.66 -17.52 -10.33
N PRO A 209 6.93 -17.20 -10.04
CA PRO A 209 7.25 -16.02 -9.23
C PRO A 209 6.68 -14.73 -9.82
N HIS A 210 6.72 -14.55 -11.14
CA HIS A 210 6.16 -13.36 -11.80
C HIS A 210 4.64 -13.29 -11.72
N VAL A 211 3.99 -14.46 -11.81
CA VAL A 211 2.53 -14.56 -11.66
C VAL A 211 2.11 -14.19 -10.24
N VAL A 212 2.82 -14.75 -9.25
CA VAL A 212 2.55 -14.44 -7.83
C VAL A 212 2.83 -12.97 -7.54
N TYR A 213 3.94 -12.44 -8.04
CA TYR A 213 4.25 -11.02 -7.92
C TYR A 213 3.11 -10.13 -8.44
N GLY A 214 2.64 -10.41 -9.65
CA GLY A 214 1.56 -9.64 -10.27
C GLY A 214 0.20 -9.74 -9.59
N LEU A 215 -0.05 -10.82 -8.83
CA LEU A 215 -1.35 -11.10 -8.19
C LEU A 215 -1.37 -10.73 -6.70
N ALA A 216 -0.25 -10.76 -6.02
CA ALA A 216 -0.22 -10.77 -4.57
C ALA A 216 0.59 -9.62 -3.94
N ILE A 217 1.58 -9.06 -4.64
CA ILE A 217 2.38 -7.95 -4.08
C ILE A 217 1.59 -6.64 -4.16
N THR A 218 1.14 -6.19 -3.01
CA THR A 218 0.36 -4.98 -2.81
C THR A 218 1.15 -3.84 -2.18
N GLN A 219 2.30 -4.18 -1.59
CA GLN A 219 3.21 -3.22 -0.98
C GLN A 219 4.63 -3.45 -1.48
N LYS A 220 5.45 -2.42 -1.46
CA LYS A 220 6.88 -2.50 -1.84
C LYS A 220 7.81 -2.02 -0.72
N LYS A 221 7.27 -1.67 0.42
CA LYS A 221 7.99 -1.08 1.52
C LYS A 221 8.01 -2.02 2.71
N GLU A 222 9.12 -2.01 3.43
CA GLU A 222 9.20 -2.65 4.73
C GLU A 222 8.28 -1.94 5.75
N VAL A 223 7.84 -2.67 6.77
CA VAL A 223 6.92 -2.14 7.79
C VAL A 223 7.45 -0.88 8.49
N PRO A 224 8.73 -0.78 8.90
CA PRO A 224 9.26 0.44 9.51
C PRO A 224 9.08 1.67 8.63
N LEU A 225 9.18 1.50 7.32
CA LEU A 225 9.01 2.59 6.38
C LEU A 225 7.54 2.97 6.17
N MET A 226 6.63 1.99 6.18
CA MET A 226 5.19 2.28 6.18
C MET A 226 4.81 3.10 7.43
N LEU A 227 5.37 2.75 8.59
CA LEU A 227 5.20 3.49 9.85
C LEU A 227 5.79 4.91 9.76
N ALA A 228 7.00 5.06 9.20
CA ALA A 228 7.63 6.36 8.99
C ALA A 228 6.84 7.26 8.02
N LEU A 229 6.15 6.68 7.03
CA LEU A 229 5.23 7.41 6.16
C LEU A 229 3.95 7.87 6.88
N GLY A 230 3.61 7.31 8.06
CA GLY A 230 2.44 7.68 8.84
C GLY A 230 1.33 6.62 8.88
N ALA A 231 1.55 5.42 8.34
CA ALA A 231 0.60 4.31 8.48
C ALA A 231 0.46 3.88 9.95
N ARG A 232 -0.79 3.65 10.39
CA ARG A 232 -1.09 3.26 11.78
C ARG A 232 -2.13 2.16 11.91
N TYR A 233 -2.67 1.67 10.83
CA TYR A 233 -3.56 0.50 10.81
C TYR A 233 -2.98 -0.54 9.86
N PHE A 234 -2.88 -1.78 10.36
CA PHE A 234 -2.30 -2.89 9.63
C PHE A 234 -3.23 -4.11 9.73
N GLU A 235 -3.79 -4.55 8.63
CA GLU A 235 -4.48 -5.83 8.61
C GLU A 235 -3.47 -6.96 8.50
N PHE A 236 -3.62 -8.02 9.26
CA PHE A 236 -2.75 -9.18 9.16
C PHE A 236 -3.58 -10.48 9.10
N ARG A 237 -3.13 -11.44 8.31
CA ARG A 237 -3.81 -12.74 8.11
C ARG A 237 -2.87 -13.87 8.50
N PRO A 238 -2.57 -14.04 9.81
CA PRO A 238 -1.59 -15.02 10.26
C PRO A 238 -2.11 -16.46 10.07
N ALA A 239 -1.34 -17.28 9.35
CA ALA A 239 -1.59 -18.72 9.31
C ALA A 239 -0.31 -19.48 8.96
N LYS A 240 -0.28 -20.78 9.30
CA LYS A 240 0.80 -21.69 8.92
C LYS A 240 0.82 -21.90 7.42
N LEU A 241 1.99 -22.23 6.88
CA LEU A 241 2.12 -22.65 5.49
C LEU A 241 1.25 -23.88 5.20
N LEU A 242 0.78 -23.99 3.97
CA LEU A 242 0.18 -25.25 3.51
C LEU A 242 1.11 -26.43 3.80
N PRO A 243 0.58 -27.63 4.17
CA PRO A 243 1.41 -28.81 4.45
C PRO A 243 2.42 -29.15 3.36
N ILE A 244 2.04 -28.94 2.09
CA ILE A 244 2.97 -29.15 0.96
C ILE A 244 4.12 -28.15 0.98
N PHE A 245 3.84 -26.88 1.27
CA PHE A 245 4.88 -25.84 1.34
C PHE A 245 5.81 -26.02 2.54
N ARG A 246 5.28 -26.50 3.68
CA ARG A 246 6.11 -26.86 4.84
C ARG A 246 7.11 -27.97 4.53
N LYS A 247 6.73 -28.95 3.70
CA LYS A 247 7.61 -30.03 3.29
C LYS A 247 8.70 -29.60 2.30
N LEU A 248 8.38 -28.64 1.44
CA LEU A 248 9.26 -28.18 0.38
C LEU A 248 10.23 -27.10 0.84
N SER A 249 9.78 -26.18 1.68
CA SER A 249 10.55 -25.03 2.09
C SER A 249 11.42 -25.32 3.31
N LYS A 250 12.52 -24.57 3.42
CA LYS A 250 13.34 -24.49 4.64
C LYS A 250 12.89 -23.34 5.56
N LEU A 251 11.71 -22.77 5.31
CA LEU A 251 11.18 -21.70 6.13
C LEU A 251 10.88 -22.23 7.53
N PRO A 252 11.10 -21.42 8.59
CA PRO A 252 10.74 -21.75 9.95
C PRO A 252 9.26 -22.10 10.10
N ASP A 253 8.90 -22.93 11.08
CA ASP A 253 7.50 -23.24 11.38
C ASP A 253 6.85 -22.10 12.19
N LYS A 254 6.61 -20.97 11.52
CA LYS A 254 5.99 -19.75 12.04
C LYS A 254 4.61 -19.53 11.42
N PHE A 255 3.87 -18.53 11.92
CA PHE A 255 2.72 -17.98 11.24
C PHE A 255 3.18 -16.89 10.27
N TYR A 256 2.67 -16.93 9.04
CA TYR A 256 2.98 -15.99 7.98
C TYR A 256 1.71 -15.27 7.55
N PHE A 257 1.84 -14.06 7.08
CA PHE A 257 0.76 -13.42 6.34
C PHE A 257 0.36 -14.34 5.16
N GLN A 258 -0.94 -14.53 4.96
CA GLN A 258 -1.43 -15.35 3.86
C GLN A 258 -2.31 -14.55 2.91
N HIS A 259 -1.86 -14.39 1.67
CA HIS A 259 -2.72 -13.98 0.56
C HIS A 259 -3.24 -15.25 -0.13
N SER A 260 -4.43 -15.70 0.22
CA SER A 260 -4.93 -17.05 -0.08
C SER A 260 -4.06 -18.14 0.57
N CYS A 261 -3.14 -18.74 -0.18
CA CYS A 261 -2.11 -19.67 0.33
C CYS A 261 -0.68 -19.17 0.07
N ILE A 262 -0.54 -17.96 -0.44
CA ILE A 262 0.76 -17.36 -0.75
C ILE A 262 1.28 -16.68 0.51
N PRO A 263 2.42 -17.13 1.08
CA PRO A 263 2.96 -16.55 2.28
C PRO A 263 3.73 -15.26 2.00
N GLY A 264 3.54 -14.30 2.87
CA GLY A 264 4.30 -13.05 2.93
C GLY A 264 5.21 -12.99 4.16
N LEU A 265 5.15 -11.87 4.89
CA LEU A 265 5.93 -11.59 6.10
C LEU A 265 5.55 -12.53 7.24
N ALA A 266 6.50 -12.94 8.06
CA ALA A 266 6.23 -13.70 9.29
C ALA A 266 5.58 -12.79 10.36
N PHE A 267 4.65 -13.36 11.14
CA PHE A 267 3.83 -12.58 12.07
C PHE A 267 4.63 -12.06 13.28
N ASP A 268 5.53 -12.86 13.81
CA ASP A 268 6.45 -12.45 14.88
C ASP A 268 7.41 -11.33 14.42
N ASP A 269 7.98 -11.44 13.22
CA ASP A 269 8.82 -10.38 12.64
C ASP A 269 8.03 -9.09 12.40
N PHE A 270 6.75 -9.21 12.01
CA PHE A 270 5.84 -8.07 11.86
C PHE A 270 5.57 -7.39 13.20
N LEU A 271 5.21 -8.15 14.25
CA LEU A 271 4.92 -7.59 15.56
C LEU A 271 6.17 -6.94 16.20
N ALA A 272 7.34 -7.56 16.06
CA ALA A 272 8.59 -6.99 16.55
C ALA A 272 8.87 -5.61 15.94
N GLN A 273 8.65 -5.43 14.62
CA GLN A 273 8.83 -4.14 13.94
C GLN A 273 7.82 -3.08 14.40
N GLN A 274 6.58 -3.48 14.74
CA GLN A 274 5.59 -2.56 15.33
C GLN A 274 6.03 -2.07 16.71
N VAL A 275 6.48 -2.99 17.54
CA VAL A 275 6.92 -2.67 18.92
C VAL A 275 8.20 -1.83 18.92
N GLU A 276 9.17 -2.14 18.06
CA GLU A 276 10.39 -1.32 17.89
C GLU A 276 10.04 0.14 17.53
N PHE A 277 9.07 0.32 16.62
CA PHE A 277 8.59 1.66 16.28
C PHE A 277 7.93 2.35 17.47
N LEU A 278 7.05 1.66 18.21
CA LEU A 278 6.35 2.21 19.35
C LEU A 278 7.31 2.51 20.52
N ASP A 279 8.34 1.71 20.73
CA ASP A 279 9.39 1.95 21.73
C ASP A 279 10.15 3.26 21.42
N ALA A 280 10.43 3.53 20.13
CA ALA A 280 11.09 4.75 19.70
C ALA A 280 10.17 5.99 19.71
N HIS A 281 8.83 5.81 19.65
CA HIS A 281 7.85 6.89 19.45
C HIS A 281 6.74 6.81 20.51
N PRO A 282 6.94 7.37 21.73
CA PRO A 282 6.06 7.14 22.90
C PRO A 282 4.63 7.71 22.74
N ASP A 283 4.42 8.67 21.86
CA ASP A 283 3.11 9.29 21.64
C ASP A 283 2.29 8.61 20.52
N GLU A 284 2.88 7.64 19.83
CA GLU A 284 2.26 6.97 18.69
C GLU A 284 1.53 5.69 19.10
N PHE A 285 0.59 5.27 18.26
CA PHE A 285 -0.18 4.04 18.39
C PHE A 285 -0.14 3.26 17.07
N VAL A 286 -0.37 1.95 17.16
CA VAL A 286 -0.57 1.08 16.01
C VAL A 286 -1.78 0.19 16.27
N VAL A 287 -2.65 0.05 15.26
CA VAL A 287 -3.76 -0.89 15.25
C VAL A 287 -3.40 -2.07 14.36
N VAL A 288 -3.45 -3.28 14.91
CA VAL A 288 -3.31 -4.54 14.19
C VAL A 288 -4.68 -5.21 14.12
N HIS A 289 -5.21 -5.38 12.93
CA HIS A 289 -6.47 -6.09 12.70
C HIS A 289 -6.18 -7.50 12.15
N ILE A 290 -6.34 -8.50 13.00
CA ILE A 290 -6.20 -9.90 12.62
C ILE A 290 -7.50 -10.38 11.97
N ARG A 291 -7.38 -10.91 10.75
CA ARG A 291 -8.52 -11.44 9.97
C ARG A 291 -8.06 -12.59 9.08
N TRP A 292 -9.00 -13.35 8.52
CA TRP A 292 -8.65 -14.49 7.66
C TRP A 292 -9.46 -14.55 6.37
N ASP A 293 -10.01 -13.43 5.91
CA ASP A 293 -10.73 -13.36 4.63
C ASP A 293 -9.82 -13.85 3.50
N GLY A 294 -10.31 -14.79 2.71
CA GLY A 294 -9.58 -15.34 1.57
C GLY A 294 -8.49 -16.36 1.91
N VAL A 295 -8.12 -16.58 3.18
CA VAL A 295 -7.15 -17.59 3.56
C VAL A 295 -7.73 -19.00 3.35
N VAL A 296 -7.00 -19.86 2.63
CA VAL A 296 -7.47 -21.21 2.33
C VAL A 296 -7.50 -22.11 3.58
N LYS A 297 -8.48 -23.01 3.65
CA LYS A 297 -8.71 -23.90 4.81
C LYS A 297 -7.50 -24.78 5.19
N GLY A 298 -6.58 -25.04 4.26
CA GLY A 298 -5.37 -25.82 4.52
C GLY A 298 -4.27 -25.08 5.28
N CYS A 299 -4.40 -23.79 5.43
CA CYS A 299 -3.51 -22.95 6.24
C CYS A 299 -4.07 -22.88 7.67
N GLU A 300 -3.39 -23.50 8.62
CA GLU A 300 -3.79 -23.53 10.01
C GLU A 300 -3.67 -22.14 10.65
N ARG A 301 -4.73 -21.68 11.29
CA ARG A 301 -4.81 -20.38 11.96
C ARG A 301 -4.25 -20.48 13.39
N PRO A 302 -3.67 -19.43 13.95
CA PRO A 302 -3.33 -19.41 15.38
C PRO A 302 -4.60 -19.44 16.23
N THR A 303 -4.51 -20.03 17.41
CA THR A 303 -5.54 -19.89 18.46
C THR A 303 -5.43 -18.49 19.09
N GLN A 304 -6.48 -18.08 19.83
CA GLN A 304 -6.43 -16.81 20.58
C GLN A 304 -5.25 -16.79 21.57
N GLU A 305 -5.01 -17.88 22.30
CA GLU A 305 -3.90 -18.02 23.23
C GLU A 305 -2.55 -17.81 22.55
N GLN A 306 -2.36 -18.39 21.36
CA GLN A 306 -1.13 -18.20 20.58
C GLN A 306 -0.97 -16.74 20.09
N ILE A 307 -2.08 -16.06 19.75
CA ILE A 307 -2.03 -14.64 19.39
C ILE A 307 -1.62 -13.82 20.61
N ASP A 308 -2.23 -14.07 21.76
CA ASP A 308 -1.94 -13.35 23.01
C ASP A 308 -0.48 -13.56 23.44
N GLU A 309 0.02 -14.81 23.40
CA GLU A 309 1.43 -15.13 23.68
C GLU A 309 2.39 -14.37 22.74
N MET A 310 2.10 -14.33 21.44
CA MET A 310 2.95 -13.61 20.48
C MET A 310 2.91 -12.09 20.69
N LEU A 311 1.78 -11.53 21.12
CA LEU A 311 1.65 -10.12 21.47
C LEU A 311 2.45 -9.79 22.74
N ASP A 312 2.35 -10.65 23.78
CA ASP A 312 3.11 -10.50 25.01
C ASP A 312 4.63 -10.58 24.76
N GLU A 313 5.05 -11.58 23.97
CA GLU A 313 6.46 -11.71 23.56
C GLU A 313 6.95 -10.48 22.81
N ALA A 314 6.18 -9.99 21.85
CA ALA A 314 6.54 -8.79 21.10
C ALA A 314 6.62 -7.55 21.99
N CYS A 315 5.64 -7.30 22.86
CA CYS A 315 5.63 -6.17 23.78
C CYS A 315 6.82 -6.20 24.74
N SER A 316 7.29 -7.40 25.13
CA SER A 316 8.47 -7.57 25.98
C SER A 316 9.78 -7.10 25.33
N LEU A 317 9.81 -6.85 24.02
CA LEU A 317 10.98 -6.33 23.31
C LEU A 317 11.21 -4.82 23.55
N ALA A 318 10.21 -4.10 24.02
CA ALA A 318 10.34 -2.67 24.31
C ALA A 318 11.32 -2.41 25.45
N GLN A 319 12.26 -1.48 25.23
CA GLN A 319 13.36 -1.22 26.17
C GLN A 319 13.35 0.20 26.77
N GLN A 320 12.81 1.17 26.05
CA GLN A 320 12.87 2.59 26.42
C GLN A 320 11.53 3.11 26.92
N ASN A 321 10.45 2.76 26.23
CA ASN A 321 9.11 3.22 26.55
C ASN A 321 8.16 2.01 26.64
N PRO A 322 7.36 1.89 27.70
CA PRO A 322 6.44 0.76 27.85
C PRO A 322 5.52 0.61 26.64
N VAL A 323 5.44 -0.59 26.10
CA VAL A 323 4.48 -0.96 25.06
C VAL A 323 3.66 -2.12 25.61
N GLU A 324 2.38 -1.86 25.82
CA GLU A 324 1.38 -2.84 26.19
C GLU A 324 0.38 -2.99 25.06
N TRP A 325 -0.19 -4.17 24.89
CA TRP A 325 -1.27 -4.33 23.94
C TRP A 325 -2.65 -4.22 24.63
N GLY A 326 -3.65 -3.85 23.84
CA GLY A 326 -5.05 -3.80 24.24
C GLY A 326 -5.95 -4.21 23.10
N GLY A 327 -7.21 -4.48 23.39
CA GLY A 327 -8.19 -4.93 22.44
C GLY A 327 -9.12 -3.81 21.93
N ARG A 328 -10.31 -4.23 21.49
CA ARG A 328 -11.37 -3.37 20.92
C ARG A 328 -11.81 -2.24 21.87
N GLU A 329 -11.76 -2.46 23.18
CA GLU A 329 -12.12 -1.48 24.21
C GLU A 329 -11.29 -0.20 24.11
N CYS A 330 -10.06 -0.28 23.60
CA CYS A 330 -9.18 0.89 23.43
C CYS A 330 -9.77 1.93 22.46
N PHE A 331 -10.66 1.54 21.55
CA PHE A 331 -11.25 2.48 20.59
C PHE A 331 -12.08 3.58 21.25
N SER A 332 -12.73 3.28 22.36
CA SER A 332 -13.56 4.23 23.12
C SER A 332 -12.82 4.98 24.22
N GLU A 333 -11.57 4.57 24.51
CA GLU A 333 -10.77 5.16 25.57
C GLU A 333 -10.13 6.48 25.15
N PRO A 334 -9.96 7.44 26.09
CA PRO A 334 -9.21 8.66 25.84
C PRO A 334 -7.74 8.34 25.43
N ILE A 335 -7.24 9.05 24.44
CA ILE A 335 -5.88 8.89 23.93
C ILE A 335 -4.84 8.97 25.04
N ASP A 336 -4.95 9.98 25.93
CA ASP A 336 -4.03 10.12 27.07
C ASP A 336 -4.13 8.97 28.09
N ALA A 337 -5.30 8.38 28.26
CA ALA A 337 -5.46 7.25 29.16
C ALA A 337 -4.70 6.02 28.64
N LEU A 338 -4.77 5.78 27.36
CA LEU A 338 -4.02 4.70 26.69
C LEU A 338 -2.50 4.93 26.76
N ARG A 339 -2.02 6.16 26.49
CA ARG A 339 -0.60 6.51 26.61
C ARG A 339 -0.05 6.26 28.02
N ARG A 340 -0.78 6.73 29.04
CA ARG A 340 -0.37 6.53 30.47
C ARG A 340 -0.27 5.06 30.87
N ARG A 341 -1.05 4.17 30.27
CA ARG A 341 -1.01 2.72 30.51
C ARG A 341 -0.01 2.00 29.61
N GLY A 342 0.61 2.70 28.65
CA GLY A 342 1.47 2.10 27.64
C GLY A 342 0.70 1.27 26.60
N GLN A 343 -0.64 1.27 26.62
CA GLN A 343 -1.48 0.50 25.69
C GLN A 343 -1.49 1.14 24.32
N ARG A 344 -0.40 0.96 23.58
CA ARG A 344 -0.15 1.62 22.30
C ARG A 344 -0.17 0.68 21.11
N LEU A 345 -0.13 -0.64 21.33
CA LEU A 345 -0.38 -1.67 20.35
C LEU A 345 -1.82 -2.17 20.51
N ILE A 346 -2.73 -1.78 19.62
CA ILE A 346 -4.14 -2.17 19.69
C ILE A 346 -4.35 -3.33 18.73
N CYS A 347 -4.64 -4.53 19.26
CA CYS A 347 -4.88 -5.72 18.46
C CYS A 347 -6.36 -6.11 18.50
N VAL A 348 -7.00 -6.20 17.34
CA VAL A 348 -8.40 -6.60 17.21
C VAL A 348 -8.51 -7.80 16.28
N VAL A 349 -9.13 -8.87 16.78
CA VAL A 349 -9.38 -10.09 16.00
C VAL A 349 -10.79 -10.04 15.43
N GLU A 350 -10.94 -10.24 14.11
CA GLU A 350 -12.24 -10.27 13.40
C GLU A 350 -13.14 -9.07 13.78
N ALA A 351 -12.60 -7.84 13.65
CA ALA A 351 -13.38 -6.63 13.90
C ALA A 351 -14.56 -6.50 12.96
N GLU A 352 -15.70 -6.08 13.50
CA GLU A 352 -16.87 -5.73 12.69
C GLU A 352 -16.59 -4.45 11.91
N LYS A 353 -16.72 -4.53 10.59
CA LYS A 353 -16.34 -3.43 9.69
C LYS A 353 -17.47 -3.02 8.75
N TYR A 354 -17.59 -1.73 8.54
CA TYR A 354 -18.31 -1.14 7.42
C TYR A 354 -17.31 -0.84 6.30
N ASP A 355 -17.33 -1.64 5.24
CA ASP A 355 -16.28 -1.68 4.23
C ASP A 355 -16.82 -1.25 2.87
N SER A 356 -16.14 -0.33 2.21
CA SER A 356 -16.51 0.11 0.86
C SER A 356 -16.25 -0.96 -0.21
N TRP A 357 -15.46 -1.99 0.10
CA TRP A 357 -15.05 -2.98 -0.88
C TRP A 357 -16.21 -3.87 -1.38
N THR A 358 -16.31 -4.01 -2.68
CA THR A 358 -17.12 -5.03 -3.33
C THR A 358 -16.36 -5.61 -4.53
N ALA A 359 -16.48 -6.91 -4.75
CA ALA A 359 -15.78 -7.58 -5.86
C ALA A 359 -16.08 -6.95 -7.24
N LYS A 360 -17.29 -6.41 -7.42
CA LYS A 360 -17.71 -5.77 -8.68
C LYS A 360 -17.10 -4.39 -8.85
N ALA A 361 -17.13 -3.56 -7.82
CA ALA A 361 -16.71 -2.17 -7.92
C ALA A 361 -15.19 -2.03 -8.03
N TYR A 362 -14.45 -2.89 -7.33
CA TYR A 362 -12.99 -2.83 -7.29
C TYR A 362 -12.28 -3.60 -8.40
N ALA A 363 -13.01 -4.38 -9.21
CA ALA A 363 -12.50 -4.97 -10.46
C ALA A 363 -12.56 -3.91 -11.58
N THR A 364 -11.77 -2.86 -11.49
CA THR A 364 -11.83 -1.67 -12.37
C THR A 364 -10.44 -1.13 -12.69
N LEU A 365 -10.34 -0.38 -13.79
CA LEU A 365 -9.17 0.44 -14.15
C LEU A 365 -9.43 1.94 -13.97
N THR A 366 -10.62 2.33 -13.48
CA THR A 366 -11.02 3.73 -13.26
C THR A 366 -11.58 3.93 -11.86
N ALA A 367 -11.65 5.17 -11.40
CA ALA A 367 -12.05 5.46 -10.02
C ALA A 367 -13.58 5.50 -9.83
N GLU A 368 -14.38 5.69 -10.89
CA GLU A 368 -15.81 5.92 -10.79
C GLU A 368 -16.55 4.84 -9.99
N PRO A 369 -16.32 3.52 -10.22
CA PRO A 369 -17.03 2.50 -9.45
C PRO A 369 -16.68 2.50 -7.95
N ILE A 370 -15.46 2.91 -7.58
CA ILE A 370 -15.03 3.05 -6.19
C ILE A 370 -15.70 4.28 -5.55
N LEU A 371 -15.72 5.40 -6.27
CA LEU A 371 -16.38 6.62 -5.80
C LEU A 371 -17.88 6.41 -5.60
N GLU A 372 -18.54 5.64 -6.48
CA GLU A 372 -19.93 5.25 -6.30
C GLU A 372 -20.15 4.46 -4.99
N GLN A 373 -19.20 3.57 -4.60
CA GLN A 373 -19.27 2.89 -3.32
C GLN A 373 -19.10 3.85 -2.13
N PHE A 374 -18.15 4.79 -2.23
CA PHE A 374 -17.99 5.81 -1.19
C PHE A 374 -19.26 6.67 -1.04
N GLU A 375 -19.90 7.02 -2.15
CA GLU A 375 -21.15 7.79 -2.16
C GLU A 375 -22.34 7.00 -1.61
N ALA A 376 -22.32 5.68 -1.75
CA ALA A 376 -23.36 4.80 -1.20
C ALA A 376 -23.22 4.59 0.32
N MET A 377 -22.06 4.88 0.92
CA MET A 377 -21.83 4.73 2.35
C MET A 377 -22.57 5.83 3.13
N THR A 378 -23.25 5.41 4.20
CA THR A 378 -24.04 6.31 5.06
C THR A 378 -23.74 6.03 6.54
N THR A 379 -24.21 6.91 7.43
CA THR A 379 -24.08 6.72 8.88
C THR A 379 -24.83 5.50 9.39
N GLU A 380 -25.95 5.12 8.77
CA GLU A 380 -26.77 3.96 9.18
C GLU A 380 -25.99 2.64 9.08
N GLY A 381 -25.12 2.48 8.05
CA GLY A 381 -24.29 1.30 7.90
C GLY A 381 -23.22 1.11 8.97
N GLN A 382 -22.99 2.12 9.80
CA GLN A 382 -21.91 2.13 10.82
C GLN A 382 -22.40 1.78 12.23
N GLU A 383 -23.69 1.70 12.48
CA GLU A 383 -24.26 1.62 13.84
C GLU A 383 -23.78 0.40 14.63
N ALA A 384 -23.57 -0.73 13.97
CA ALA A 384 -23.15 -1.99 14.60
C ALA A 384 -21.69 -2.37 14.34
N THR A 385 -20.86 -1.44 13.83
CA THR A 385 -19.49 -1.74 13.45
C THR A 385 -18.47 -1.08 14.36
N ASP A 386 -17.27 -1.65 14.43
CA ASP A 386 -16.14 -1.10 15.18
C ASP A 386 -15.44 0.03 14.39
N LEU A 387 -15.36 -0.16 13.07
CA LEU A 387 -14.62 0.72 12.17
C LEU A 387 -15.22 0.77 10.77
N THR A 388 -14.88 1.83 10.06
CA THR A 388 -15.23 2.02 8.65
C THR A 388 -13.97 2.01 7.80
N ILE A 389 -13.94 1.23 6.72
CA ILE A 389 -12.81 1.15 5.80
C ILE A 389 -13.20 1.78 4.45
N LEU A 390 -12.42 2.76 4.04
CA LEU A 390 -12.45 3.34 2.70
C LEU A 390 -11.28 2.77 1.91
N GLN A 391 -11.57 1.86 0.98
CA GLN A 391 -10.54 1.19 0.20
C GLN A 391 -10.30 1.94 -1.10
N CYS A 392 -9.06 2.36 -1.35
CA CYS A 392 -8.66 3.16 -2.52
C CYS A 392 -8.06 2.31 -3.64
N GLN A 393 -7.68 1.05 -3.35
CA GLN A 393 -7.05 0.15 -4.31
C GLN A 393 -8.09 -0.47 -5.25
N ALA A 394 -7.62 -0.87 -6.45
CA ALA A 394 -8.39 -1.68 -7.37
C ALA A 394 -7.54 -2.77 -8.01
N THR A 395 -8.17 -3.86 -8.35
CA THR A 395 -7.60 -4.91 -9.20
C THR A 395 -8.07 -4.71 -10.64
N SER A 396 -7.37 -5.29 -11.62
CA SER A 396 -7.87 -5.28 -13.00
C SER A 396 -9.20 -6.03 -13.11
N GLN A 397 -9.98 -5.74 -14.16
CA GLN A 397 -11.30 -6.35 -14.41
C GLN A 397 -11.27 -7.88 -14.49
N SER A 398 -10.11 -8.48 -14.68
CA SER A 398 -9.99 -9.92 -14.88
C SER A 398 -8.64 -10.45 -14.38
N ILE A 399 -8.67 -11.39 -13.45
CA ILE A 399 -7.49 -12.15 -13.01
C ILE A 399 -6.75 -12.77 -14.21
N LYS A 400 -7.47 -13.19 -15.25
CA LYS A 400 -6.89 -13.72 -16.48
C LYS A 400 -5.95 -12.73 -17.16
N GLU A 401 -6.31 -11.46 -17.20
CA GLU A 401 -5.50 -10.40 -17.80
C GLU A 401 -4.23 -10.14 -17.01
N VAL A 402 -4.34 -10.13 -15.68
CA VAL A 402 -3.19 -10.05 -14.77
C VAL A 402 -2.21 -11.20 -15.00
N LEU A 403 -2.75 -12.42 -15.10
CA LEU A 403 -1.95 -13.62 -15.36
C LEU A 403 -1.22 -13.54 -16.70
N VAL A 404 -1.94 -13.20 -17.78
CA VAL A 404 -1.35 -13.07 -19.12
C VAL A 404 -0.27 -11.99 -19.12
N TYR A 405 -0.53 -10.84 -18.50
CA TYR A 405 0.44 -9.77 -18.37
C TYR A 405 1.70 -10.26 -17.61
N SER A 406 1.52 -10.91 -16.46
CA SER A 406 2.63 -11.39 -15.63
C SER A 406 3.51 -12.42 -16.36
N VAL A 407 2.91 -13.30 -17.17
CA VAL A 407 3.66 -14.29 -17.96
C VAL A 407 4.35 -13.66 -19.16
N MET A 408 3.72 -12.71 -19.81
CA MET A 408 4.24 -12.05 -21.02
C MET A 408 5.17 -10.88 -20.74
N SER A 409 5.13 -10.32 -19.54
CA SER A 409 6.03 -9.25 -19.15
C SER A 409 7.48 -9.77 -19.15
N ALA A 410 8.32 -9.15 -19.94
CA ALA A 410 9.75 -9.46 -19.96
C ALA A 410 10.47 -9.00 -18.67
N ARG A 411 9.80 -8.19 -17.85
CA ARG A 411 10.33 -7.56 -16.63
C ARG A 411 9.53 -8.04 -15.44
N ALA A 412 10.13 -8.92 -14.64
CA ALA A 412 9.57 -9.57 -13.46
C ALA A 412 9.04 -8.64 -12.38
N ALA A 413 9.34 -7.38 -12.45
CA ALA A 413 9.31 -6.48 -11.33
C ALA A 413 8.26 -5.36 -11.43
N THR A 414 7.40 -5.38 -12.44
CA THR A 414 6.28 -4.44 -12.55
C THR A 414 4.99 -5.14 -12.16
N SER A 415 4.46 -4.84 -10.98
CA SER A 415 3.12 -5.29 -10.61
C SER A 415 2.07 -4.58 -11.47
N CYS A 416 1.10 -5.34 -11.98
CA CYS A 416 -0.04 -4.74 -12.70
C CYS A 416 -0.92 -3.88 -11.79
N LEU A 417 -0.88 -4.07 -10.47
CA LEU A 417 -1.58 -3.25 -9.49
C LEU A 417 -1.07 -1.80 -9.49
N THR A 418 0.19 -1.55 -9.89
CA THR A 418 0.69 -0.18 -10.06
C THR A 418 0.03 0.57 -11.22
N SER A 419 -0.66 -0.11 -12.13
CA SER A 419 -1.37 0.52 -13.24
C SER A 419 -2.61 1.30 -12.83
N THR A 420 -3.15 1.02 -11.66
CA THR A 420 -4.35 1.68 -11.13
C THR A 420 -4.04 2.68 -10.03
N LYS A 421 -3.00 2.41 -9.22
CA LYS A 421 -2.65 3.16 -8.00
C LYS A 421 -2.74 4.69 -8.17
N ALA A 422 -1.91 5.26 -9.01
CA ALA A 422 -1.79 6.71 -9.09
C ALA A 422 -3.01 7.38 -9.73
N LEU A 423 -3.61 6.75 -10.73
CA LEU A 423 -4.84 7.24 -11.34
C LEU A 423 -5.99 7.29 -10.33
N LEU A 424 -6.15 6.25 -9.52
CA LEU A 424 -7.18 6.18 -8.50
C LEU A 424 -6.93 7.21 -7.40
N ASP A 425 -5.71 7.31 -6.90
CA ASP A 425 -5.35 8.24 -5.82
C ASP A 425 -5.70 9.70 -6.16
N THR A 426 -5.46 10.13 -7.40
CA THR A 426 -5.78 11.50 -7.81
C THR A 426 -7.28 11.83 -7.81
N GLN A 427 -8.13 10.83 -7.63
CA GLN A 427 -9.59 10.98 -7.58
C GLN A 427 -10.17 10.56 -6.23
N THR A 428 -9.77 9.42 -5.69
CA THR A 428 -10.31 8.86 -4.44
C THR A 428 -9.85 9.66 -3.22
N LEU A 429 -8.57 10.00 -3.11
CA LEU A 429 -8.05 10.74 -1.95
C LEU A 429 -8.61 12.17 -1.86
N PRO A 430 -8.69 12.97 -2.94
CA PRO A 430 -9.38 14.26 -2.89
C PRO A 430 -10.87 14.16 -2.57
N TRP A 431 -11.56 13.07 -3.02
CA TRP A 431 -12.94 12.84 -2.65
C TRP A 431 -13.08 12.57 -1.14
N ILE A 432 -12.22 11.69 -0.59
CA ILE A 432 -12.20 11.37 0.84
C ILE A 432 -11.97 12.62 1.68
N ARG A 433 -10.99 13.46 1.33
CA ARG A 433 -10.72 14.72 2.05
C ARG A 433 -11.92 15.64 2.12
N ARG A 434 -12.71 15.72 1.04
CA ARG A 434 -13.87 16.64 0.96
C ARG A 434 -15.14 16.09 1.57
N ASN A 435 -15.34 14.76 1.51
CA ASN A 435 -16.68 14.20 1.73
C ASN A 435 -16.76 13.22 2.92
N ALA A 436 -15.65 12.54 3.29
CA ALA A 436 -15.73 11.43 4.23
C ALA A 436 -16.31 11.84 5.59
N LEU A 437 -15.85 12.94 6.17
CA LEU A 437 -16.33 13.40 7.49
C LEU A 437 -17.78 13.92 7.50
N GLN A 438 -18.33 14.29 6.35
CA GLN A 438 -19.73 14.70 6.23
C GLN A 438 -20.68 13.51 6.12
N ARG A 439 -20.18 12.35 5.67
CA ARG A 439 -20.96 11.14 5.37
C ARG A 439 -20.85 10.07 6.44
N LEU A 440 -19.75 10.05 7.18
CA LEU A 440 -19.43 8.98 8.12
C LEU A 440 -19.54 9.46 9.56
N GLN A 441 -19.89 8.54 10.47
CA GLN A 441 -20.04 8.87 11.88
C GLN A 441 -18.72 9.32 12.51
N ALA A 442 -18.79 10.40 13.29
CA ALA A 442 -17.64 10.93 14.00
C ALA A 442 -17.11 10.00 15.09
N GLU A 443 -17.96 9.11 15.62
CA GLU A 443 -17.65 8.22 16.76
C GLU A 443 -16.89 6.96 16.32
N ARG A 444 -16.98 6.57 15.05
CA ARG A 444 -16.32 5.37 14.53
C ARG A 444 -14.94 5.68 13.96
N MET A 445 -14.00 4.77 14.20
CA MET A 445 -12.70 4.89 13.57
C MET A 445 -12.83 4.75 12.05
N ILE A 446 -12.16 5.63 11.32
CA ILE A 446 -12.11 5.58 9.86
C ILE A 446 -10.71 5.13 9.46
N VAL A 447 -10.66 4.21 8.50
CA VAL A 447 -9.43 3.68 7.91
C VAL A 447 -9.42 3.99 6.42
N VAL A 448 -8.34 4.60 5.93
CA VAL A 448 -8.09 4.82 4.49
C VAL A 448 -7.05 3.81 4.05
N MET A 449 -7.48 2.81 3.29
CA MET A 449 -6.66 1.66 2.90
C MET A 449 -6.23 1.76 1.45
N ASN A 450 -4.95 1.48 1.17
CA ASN A 450 -4.41 1.59 -0.19
C ASN A 450 -3.31 0.57 -0.48
N ASP A 451 -3.16 0.23 -1.77
CA ASP A 451 -1.98 -0.47 -2.29
C ASP A 451 -0.79 0.51 -2.40
N PHE A 452 0.43 -0.02 -2.26
CA PHE A 452 1.68 0.76 -2.38
C PHE A 452 1.62 2.07 -1.60
N ILE A 453 1.27 1.96 -0.30
CA ILE A 453 1.03 3.13 0.56
C ILE A 453 2.15 4.19 0.43
N ASP A 454 1.75 5.44 0.43
CA ASP A 454 2.63 6.59 0.27
C ASP A 454 2.12 7.83 1.03
N GLY A 455 2.86 8.94 0.91
CA GLY A 455 2.52 10.19 1.56
C GLY A 455 1.15 10.76 1.18
N ALA A 456 0.65 10.49 -0.03
CA ALA A 456 -0.67 10.99 -0.43
C ALA A 456 -1.80 10.37 0.41
N THR A 457 -1.69 9.05 0.66
CA THR A 457 -2.66 8.32 1.49
C THR A 457 -2.53 8.71 2.96
N THR A 458 -1.31 8.78 3.49
CA THR A 458 -1.10 9.07 4.92
C THR A 458 -1.45 10.51 5.27
N ASP A 459 -1.05 11.48 4.46
CA ASP A 459 -1.42 12.89 4.67
C ASP A 459 -2.93 13.12 4.60
N THR A 460 -3.64 12.36 3.76
CA THR A 460 -5.11 12.39 3.74
C THR A 460 -5.70 11.97 5.09
N SER A 461 -5.20 10.90 5.68
CA SER A 461 -5.65 10.41 6.99
C SER A 461 -5.26 11.36 8.12
N ILE A 462 -4.06 11.92 8.09
CA ILE A 462 -3.56 12.90 9.07
C ILE A 462 -4.44 14.16 9.06
N GLU A 463 -4.73 14.68 7.86
CA GLU A 463 -5.57 15.87 7.70
C GLU A 463 -6.99 15.65 8.25
N LEU A 464 -7.62 14.52 7.94
CA LEU A 464 -8.92 14.17 8.48
C LEU A 464 -8.89 13.96 10.01
N SER A 465 -7.79 13.41 10.54
CA SER A 465 -7.59 13.28 11.99
C SER A 465 -7.51 14.65 12.67
N ARG A 466 -6.78 15.60 12.09
CA ARG A 466 -6.73 16.99 12.59
C ARG A 466 -8.12 17.63 12.64
N GLN A 467 -8.91 17.44 11.59
CA GLN A 467 -10.28 17.97 11.53
C GLN A 467 -11.19 17.32 12.59
N ARG A 468 -11.12 16.00 12.78
CA ARG A 468 -11.95 15.28 13.77
C ARG A 468 -11.56 15.54 15.22
N LEU A 469 -10.31 15.84 15.47
CA LEU A 469 -9.76 16.16 16.79
C LEU A 469 -9.72 17.67 17.07
N ALA A 470 -10.08 18.52 16.08
CA ALA A 470 -10.23 19.95 16.32
C ALA A 470 -11.29 20.20 17.39
N VAL A 471 -10.89 20.79 18.50
CA VAL A 471 -11.79 21.22 19.58
C VAL A 471 -12.06 22.69 19.34
N ASP A 472 -13.33 23.05 19.10
CA ASP A 472 -13.75 24.44 19.01
C ASP A 472 -13.53 25.14 20.38
N TYR A 473 -12.57 26.03 20.44
CA TYR A 473 -12.33 26.90 21.60
C TYR A 473 -13.41 27.98 21.78
N GLY A 474 -14.47 27.94 20.96
CA GLY A 474 -15.49 28.98 20.86
C GLY A 474 -16.86 28.56 21.25
N GLN A 475 -17.11 28.14 22.50
CA GLN A 475 -18.37 28.33 23.19
C GLN A 475 -18.16 28.13 24.71
N LYS A 476 -17.40 29.01 25.34
CA LYS A 476 -17.71 29.40 26.71
C LYS A 476 -18.67 30.57 26.61
N GLU A 477 -19.95 30.29 26.54
CA GLU A 477 -20.94 31.28 26.98
C GLU A 477 -20.72 31.53 28.47
N TYR A 478 -20.44 32.80 28.78
CA TYR A 478 -20.46 33.35 30.12
C TYR A 478 -21.90 33.53 30.57
#